data_93a5e2fb161858cc23307c044c8e8238
#
_entry.id   93a5e2fb161858cc23307c044c8e8238
#
_cell.length_a   1.000
_cell.length_b   1.000
_cell.length_c   1.000
_cell.angle_alpha   90.00
_cell.angle_beta   90.00
_cell.angle_gamma   90.00
#
_symmetry.space_group_name_H-M   'P 1'
#
loop_
_entity.id
_entity.type
_entity.pdbx_description
1 polymer ?
#
loop_
_entity_poly.entity_id
_entity_poly.type
_entity_poly.pdbx_seq_one_letter_code
_entity_poly.pdbx_strand_id
1 'polypeptide(L)'
;MQVTGLFHVAIKTNNLDATVKFYTEVLGMKLVHRPDFGFPGAWIAAGDDVPIIHIYAGGPALLDGKTPYGTAALDHVSLTIKGWDECLERVKKLGYDWRAAIVPGTSLWQIFAHDPSGVMMELTFDGKAENRPTPEIPADRVYMAGKPFGMPKAKAA
;
A
#
# COMPACT_ATOMS: atom_id res chain seq x y z
N MET A 1 10.62 25.73 -15.59
CA MET A 1 9.66 24.89 -14.87
C MET A 1 10.28 23.51 -14.72
N GLN A 2 10.29 22.91 -13.53
CA GLN A 2 10.92 21.62 -13.25
C GLN A 2 10.03 20.85 -12.25
N VAL A 3 9.76 19.56 -12.53
CA VAL A 3 9.17 18.66 -11.55
C VAL A 3 10.29 18.22 -10.59
N THR A 4 10.07 18.35 -9.28
CA THR A 4 11.09 18.08 -8.25
C THR A 4 10.84 16.78 -7.47
N GLY A 5 9.68 16.16 -7.62
CA GLY A 5 9.35 14.88 -6.97
C GLY A 5 7.87 14.57 -6.93
N LEU A 6 7.54 13.40 -6.40
CA LEU A 6 6.17 13.02 -6.05
C LEU A 6 5.86 13.56 -4.65
N PHE A 7 4.79 14.36 -4.51
CA PHE A 7 4.41 14.93 -3.23
C PHE A 7 3.55 13.99 -2.40
N HIS A 8 2.44 13.50 -2.95
CA HIS A 8 1.58 12.49 -2.31
C HIS A 8 0.76 11.71 -3.33
N VAL A 9 0.14 10.63 -2.87
CA VAL A 9 -0.91 9.88 -3.57
C VAL A 9 -2.22 10.05 -2.82
N ALA A 10 -3.31 10.37 -3.52
CA ALA A 10 -4.65 10.44 -2.94
C ALA A 10 -5.44 9.17 -3.30
N ILE A 11 -5.98 8.50 -2.30
CA ILE A 11 -6.71 7.24 -2.41
C ILE A 11 -8.15 7.47 -1.97
N LYS A 12 -9.11 6.94 -2.73
CA LYS A 12 -10.53 6.94 -2.40
C LYS A 12 -10.91 5.63 -1.73
N THR A 13 -11.72 5.70 -0.66
CA THR A 13 -12.19 4.51 0.06
C THR A 13 -13.65 4.62 0.46
N ASN A 14 -14.35 3.48 0.49
CA ASN A 14 -15.65 3.34 1.12
C ASN A 14 -15.56 2.87 2.58
N ASN A 15 -14.35 2.54 3.06
CA ASN A 15 -14.11 2.09 4.42
C ASN A 15 -12.85 2.76 4.98
N LEU A 16 -13.03 3.96 5.55
CA LEU A 16 -11.93 4.77 6.07
C LEU A 16 -11.15 4.03 7.16
N ASP A 17 -11.85 3.41 8.11
CA ASP A 17 -11.21 2.75 9.25
C ASP A 17 -10.34 1.57 8.82
N ALA A 18 -10.85 0.72 7.92
CA ALA A 18 -10.08 -0.41 7.41
C ALA A 18 -8.86 0.06 6.61
N THR A 19 -9.01 1.14 5.83
CA THR A 19 -7.91 1.70 5.05
C THR A 19 -6.84 2.32 5.94
N VAL A 20 -7.23 3.11 6.96
CA VAL A 20 -6.29 3.65 7.95
C VAL A 20 -5.55 2.52 8.66
N LYS A 21 -6.27 1.48 9.13
CA LYS A 21 -5.65 0.32 9.79
C LYS A 21 -4.64 -0.40 8.89
N PHE A 22 -4.92 -0.56 7.61
CA PHE A 22 -3.94 -1.15 6.69
C PHE A 22 -2.62 -0.39 6.72
N TYR A 23 -2.64 0.92 6.53
CA TYR A 23 -1.42 1.73 6.51
C TYR A 23 -0.73 1.80 7.87
N THR A 24 -1.47 1.83 8.97
CA THR A 24 -0.88 1.95 10.31
C THR A 24 -0.48 0.61 10.92
N GLU A 25 -1.28 -0.44 10.80
CA GLU A 25 -1.04 -1.72 11.47
C GLU A 25 -0.22 -2.69 10.60
N VAL A 26 -0.44 -2.69 9.25
CA VAL A 26 0.35 -3.54 8.33
C VAL A 26 1.68 -2.87 8.01
N LEU A 27 1.65 -1.62 7.53
CA LEU A 27 2.84 -0.92 7.04
C LEU A 27 3.58 -0.13 8.12
N GLY A 28 3.02 0.01 9.33
CA GLY A 28 3.65 0.74 10.43
C GLY A 28 3.77 2.24 10.17
N MET A 29 2.96 2.78 9.25
CA MET A 29 2.92 4.22 8.97
C MET A 29 2.16 4.96 10.07
N LYS A 30 2.23 6.28 10.08
CA LYS A 30 1.63 7.13 11.11
C LYS A 30 0.39 7.86 10.60
N LEU A 31 -0.71 7.78 11.36
CA LEU A 31 -1.82 8.72 11.19
C LEU A 31 -1.39 10.09 11.73
N VAL A 32 -1.43 11.12 10.90
CA VAL A 32 -1.03 12.48 11.26
C VAL A 32 -2.21 13.46 11.18
N HIS A 33 -2.03 14.64 11.75
CA HIS A 33 -3.05 15.69 11.72
C HIS A 33 -3.45 16.02 10.27
N ARG A 34 -4.74 16.03 10.01
CA ARG A 34 -5.36 16.47 8.77
C ARG A 34 -6.25 17.66 9.04
N PRO A 35 -6.09 18.79 8.33
CA PRO A 35 -7.05 19.90 8.44
C PRO A 35 -8.48 19.43 8.14
N ASP A 36 -9.45 20.11 8.73
CA ASP A 36 -10.86 19.83 8.41
C ASP A 36 -11.21 20.41 7.03
N PHE A 37 -11.50 19.51 6.09
CA PHE A 37 -11.94 19.84 4.75
C PHE A 37 -13.46 19.70 4.57
N GLY A 38 -14.21 19.50 5.67
CA GLY A 38 -15.66 19.30 5.62
C GLY A 38 -16.11 17.93 5.10
N PHE A 39 -15.18 16.94 4.99
CA PHE A 39 -15.48 15.57 4.61
C PHE A 39 -14.55 14.56 5.29
N PRO A 40 -14.98 13.30 5.46
CA PRO A 40 -14.17 12.27 6.09
C PRO A 40 -12.91 11.95 5.27
N GLY A 41 -11.80 11.70 5.97
CA GLY A 41 -10.54 11.32 5.37
C GLY A 41 -9.43 11.25 6.39
N ALA A 42 -8.25 10.84 5.95
CA ALA A 42 -7.06 10.73 6.79
C ALA A 42 -5.80 11.11 6.01
N TRP A 43 -4.78 11.53 6.73
CA TRP A 43 -3.43 11.71 6.23
C TRP A 43 -2.51 10.72 6.90
N ILE A 44 -1.74 10.00 6.10
CA ILE A 44 -0.82 8.96 6.55
C ILE A 44 0.60 9.34 6.13
N ALA A 45 1.48 9.39 7.10
CA ALA A 45 2.88 9.78 6.93
C ALA A 45 3.82 8.57 7.04
N ALA A 46 4.98 8.69 6.40
CA ALA A 46 6.14 7.84 6.64
C ALA A 46 6.85 8.25 7.96
N GLY A 47 8.11 7.86 8.13
CA GLY A 47 8.84 8.09 9.38
C GLY A 47 9.14 9.55 9.74
N ASP A 48 9.03 10.47 8.79
CA ASP A 48 9.35 11.90 8.91
C ASP A 48 8.15 12.81 9.19
N ASP A 49 6.98 12.23 9.46
CA ASP A 49 5.70 12.91 9.68
C ASP A 49 5.17 13.70 8.45
N VAL A 50 5.81 13.57 7.28
CA VAL A 50 5.31 14.13 6.03
C VAL A 50 4.21 13.22 5.47
N PRO A 51 2.97 13.70 5.29
CA PRO A 51 1.89 12.88 4.76
C PRO A 51 2.09 12.61 3.26
N ILE A 52 2.30 11.34 2.91
CA ILE A 52 2.49 10.89 1.53
C ILE A 52 1.28 10.11 0.99
N ILE A 53 0.37 9.67 1.85
CA ILE A 53 -0.91 9.08 1.47
C ILE A 53 -2.04 9.93 2.03
N HIS A 54 -2.90 10.44 1.16
CA HIS A 54 -4.12 11.14 1.52
C HIS A 54 -5.32 10.24 1.24
N ILE A 55 -6.18 10.02 2.24
CA ILE A 55 -7.35 9.16 2.10
C ILE A 55 -8.60 10.02 2.07
N TYR A 56 -9.43 9.83 1.05
CA TYR A 56 -10.73 10.48 0.88
C TYR A 56 -11.85 9.47 1.10
N ALA A 57 -12.83 9.84 1.92
CA ALA A 57 -14.03 9.05 2.15
C ALA A 57 -15.30 9.92 2.01
N GLY A 58 -16.46 9.30 2.08
CA GLY A 58 -17.73 10.01 1.91
C GLY A 58 -17.93 10.57 0.50
N GLY A 59 -18.63 11.69 0.36
CA GLY A 59 -18.96 12.31 -0.93
C GLY A 59 -17.78 12.48 -1.89
N PRO A 60 -16.64 13.07 -1.47
CA PRO A 60 -15.46 13.23 -2.33
C PRO A 60 -14.79 11.94 -2.80
N ALA A 61 -15.08 10.81 -2.16
CA ALA A 61 -14.61 9.51 -2.63
C ALA A 61 -15.46 8.94 -3.78
N LEU A 62 -16.63 9.50 -4.05
CA LEU A 62 -17.53 8.99 -5.07
C LEU A 62 -17.11 9.41 -6.48
N LEU A 63 -17.30 8.50 -7.43
CA LEU A 63 -17.27 8.73 -8.87
C LEU A 63 -18.54 8.07 -9.42
N ASP A 64 -19.40 8.85 -10.07
CA ASP A 64 -20.70 8.38 -10.57
C ASP A 64 -21.55 7.66 -9.50
N GLY A 65 -21.54 8.21 -8.28
CA GLY A 65 -22.29 7.69 -7.13
C GLY A 65 -21.71 6.46 -6.46
N LYS A 66 -20.53 6.00 -6.88
CA LYS A 66 -19.85 4.81 -6.31
C LYS A 66 -18.41 5.15 -5.95
N THR A 67 -17.90 4.54 -4.90
CA THR A 67 -16.45 4.60 -4.61
C THR A 67 -15.70 3.71 -5.59
N PRO A 68 -14.72 4.23 -6.35
CA PRO A 68 -13.86 3.42 -7.19
C PRO A 68 -13.13 2.35 -6.37
N TYR A 69 -12.81 1.24 -7.02
CA TYR A 69 -12.06 0.15 -6.41
C TYR A 69 -10.90 -0.27 -7.32
N GLY A 70 -9.72 -0.47 -6.72
CA GLY A 70 -8.51 -0.82 -7.47
C GLY A 70 -7.76 0.39 -8.01
N THR A 71 -6.72 0.14 -8.79
CA THR A 71 -5.79 1.16 -9.29
C THR A 71 -6.09 1.68 -10.69
N ALA A 72 -6.95 1.03 -11.45
CA ALA A 72 -7.29 1.36 -12.85
C ALA A 72 -6.03 1.41 -13.75
N ALA A 73 -5.73 2.55 -14.39
CA ALA A 73 -4.54 2.71 -15.23
C ALA A 73 -3.22 2.86 -14.43
N LEU A 74 -3.30 3.11 -13.13
CA LEU A 74 -2.15 3.09 -12.23
C LEU A 74 -1.99 1.65 -11.73
N ASP A 75 -0.90 0.96 -12.07
CA ASP A 75 -0.70 -0.44 -11.71
C ASP A 75 -0.53 -0.63 -10.19
N HIS A 76 0.43 0.08 -9.60
CA HIS A 76 0.72 0.03 -8.16
C HIS A 76 1.32 1.33 -7.63
N VAL A 77 1.39 1.43 -6.30
CA VAL A 77 2.15 2.45 -5.58
C VAL A 77 3.31 1.76 -4.88
N SER A 78 4.54 2.19 -5.16
CA SER A 78 5.74 1.64 -4.52
C SER A 78 6.20 2.50 -3.36
N LEU A 79 6.45 1.84 -2.21
CA LEU A 79 7.00 2.44 -1.01
C LEU A 79 8.33 1.79 -0.67
N THR A 80 9.34 2.59 -0.37
CA THR A 80 10.59 2.08 0.22
C THR A 80 10.36 1.77 1.70
N ILE A 81 10.72 0.56 2.12
CA ILE A 81 10.49 0.05 3.48
C ILE A 81 11.72 -0.74 3.96
N LYS A 82 11.84 -0.92 5.27
CA LYS A 82 12.83 -1.78 5.93
C LYS A 82 12.15 -2.80 6.83
N GLY A 83 12.80 -3.95 7.04
CA GLY A 83 12.29 -5.01 7.91
C GLY A 83 11.43 -6.01 7.16
N TRP A 84 12.01 -6.73 6.19
CA TRP A 84 11.33 -7.74 5.37
C TRP A 84 10.53 -8.75 6.19
N ASP A 85 11.15 -9.38 7.20
CA ASP A 85 10.49 -10.42 7.98
C ASP A 85 9.31 -9.87 8.77
N GLU A 86 9.47 -8.72 9.41
CA GLU A 86 8.41 -8.06 10.17
C GLU A 86 7.23 -7.67 9.26
N CYS A 87 7.52 -7.10 8.09
CA CYS A 87 6.49 -6.74 7.12
C CYS A 87 5.70 -7.97 6.67
N LEU A 88 6.40 -9.04 6.28
CA LEU A 88 5.76 -10.27 5.81
C LEU A 88 4.94 -10.95 6.91
N GLU A 89 5.42 -10.92 8.16
CA GLU A 89 4.69 -11.42 9.32
C GLU A 89 3.39 -10.64 9.55
N ARG A 90 3.45 -9.31 9.52
CA ARG A 90 2.27 -8.45 9.69
C ARG A 90 1.23 -8.68 8.58
N VAL A 91 1.66 -8.73 7.32
CA VAL A 91 0.78 -9.02 6.17
C VAL A 91 0.05 -10.36 6.37
N LYS A 92 0.77 -11.41 6.76
CA LYS A 92 0.21 -12.74 7.03
C LYS A 92 -0.73 -12.75 8.23
N LYS A 93 -0.30 -12.19 9.36
CA LYS A 93 -1.06 -12.14 10.62
C LYS A 93 -2.40 -11.41 10.46
N LEU A 94 -2.42 -10.36 9.66
CA LEU A 94 -3.62 -9.55 9.42
C LEU A 94 -4.47 -10.08 8.24
N GLY A 95 -4.08 -11.22 7.65
CA GLY A 95 -4.88 -11.96 6.68
C GLY A 95 -4.88 -11.37 5.27
N TYR A 96 -3.91 -10.53 4.94
CA TYR A 96 -3.76 -10.03 3.57
C TYR A 96 -3.10 -11.08 2.68
N ASP A 97 -3.62 -11.26 1.47
CA ASP A 97 -2.91 -12.04 0.45
C ASP A 97 -1.71 -11.25 -0.06
N TRP A 98 -0.67 -11.96 -0.44
CA TRP A 98 0.59 -11.33 -0.86
C TRP A 98 1.28 -12.12 -1.96
N ARG A 99 2.10 -11.40 -2.70
CA ARG A 99 3.10 -11.97 -3.61
C ARG A 99 4.44 -11.30 -3.34
N ALA A 100 5.52 -11.90 -3.81
CA ALA A 100 6.84 -11.34 -3.65
C ALA A 100 7.70 -11.56 -4.90
N ALA A 101 8.71 -10.72 -5.06
CA ALA A 101 9.70 -10.83 -6.12
C ALA A 101 11.08 -10.42 -5.62
N ILE A 102 12.10 -11.03 -6.21
CA ILE A 102 13.47 -10.53 -6.18
C ILE A 102 13.74 -9.95 -7.57
N VAL A 103 14.09 -8.67 -7.62
CA VAL A 103 14.34 -8.00 -8.90
C VAL A 103 15.67 -8.49 -9.49
N PRO A 104 15.67 -9.16 -10.65
CA PRO A 104 16.89 -9.76 -11.23
C PRO A 104 18.00 -8.73 -11.45
N GLY A 105 19.23 -9.09 -11.06
CA GLY A 105 20.41 -8.24 -11.25
C GLY A 105 20.51 -7.05 -10.29
N THR A 106 19.64 -6.99 -9.28
CA THR A 106 19.64 -5.92 -8.26
C THR A 106 19.64 -6.49 -6.85
N SER A 107 19.74 -5.60 -5.84
CA SER A 107 19.52 -5.95 -4.43
C SER A 107 18.06 -5.74 -3.98
N LEU A 108 17.14 -5.43 -4.88
CA LEU A 108 15.78 -5.08 -4.50
C LEU A 108 14.92 -6.33 -4.30
N TRP A 109 14.26 -6.39 -3.15
CA TRP A 109 13.24 -7.38 -2.82
C TRP A 109 11.89 -6.68 -2.69
N GLN A 110 10.82 -7.33 -3.10
CA GLN A 110 9.51 -6.70 -3.17
C GLN A 110 8.45 -7.61 -2.55
N ILE A 111 7.56 -7.02 -1.74
CA ILE A 111 6.31 -7.64 -1.30
C ILE A 111 5.16 -6.84 -1.90
N PHE A 112 4.19 -7.53 -2.47
CA PHE A 112 2.98 -6.93 -3.05
C PHE A 112 1.77 -7.36 -2.23
N ALA A 113 0.93 -6.41 -1.84
CA ALA A 113 -0.35 -6.64 -1.18
C ALA A 113 -1.35 -5.56 -1.59
N HIS A 114 -2.65 -5.86 -1.54
CA HIS A 114 -3.67 -4.86 -1.81
C HIS A 114 -4.17 -4.22 -0.51
N ASP A 115 -4.33 -2.91 -0.51
CA ASP A 115 -5.03 -2.21 0.55
C ASP A 115 -6.55 -2.52 0.50
N PRO A 116 -7.34 -2.13 1.51
CA PRO A 116 -8.79 -2.37 1.51
C PRO A 116 -9.57 -1.69 0.38
N SER A 117 -8.97 -0.70 -0.30
CA SER A 117 -9.55 -0.04 -1.48
C SER A 117 -9.18 -0.74 -2.79
N GLY A 118 -8.41 -1.83 -2.72
CA GLY A 118 -7.91 -2.57 -3.87
C GLY A 118 -6.70 -1.94 -4.56
N VAL A 119 -6.09 -0.93 -3.93
CA VAL A 119 -4.83 -0.34 -4.44
C VAL A 119 -3.70 -1.31 -4.16
N MET A 120 -2.99 -1.72 -5.22
CA MET A 120 -1.82 -2.58 -5.06
C MET A 120 -0.64 -1.76 -4.52
N MET A 121 -0.12 -2.18 -3.38
CA MET A 121 1.08 -1.64 -2.76
C MET A 121 2.26 -2.54 -3.09
N GLU A 122 3.31 -1.96 -3.64
CA GLU A 122 4.63 -2.58 -3.76
C GLU A 122 5.50 -2.07 -2.61
N LEU A 123 5.96 -2.97 -1.78
CA LEU A 123 6.83 -2.68 -0.63
C LEU A 123 8.24 -3.10 -1.00
N THR A 124 9.10 -2.12 -1.31
CA THR A 124 10.42 -2.33 -1.86
C THR A 124 11.51 -2.19 -0.79
N PHE A 125 12.30 -3.25 -0.64
CA PHE A 125 13.39 -3.36 0.32
C PHE A 125 14.74 -3.36 -0.42
N ASP A 126 15.75 -2.70 0.15
CA ASP A 126 17.13 -2.93 -0.26
C ASP A 126 17.69 -4.14 0.50
N GLY A 127 17.81 -5.27 -0.16
CA GLY A 127 18.32 -6.51 0.44
C GLY A 127 19.73 -6.40 1.04
N LYS A 128 20.53 -5.41 0.61
CA LYS A 128 21.84 -5.14 1.23
C LYS A 128 21.69 -4.48 2.59
N ALA A 129 20.59 -3.77 2.83
CA ALA A 129 20.29 -3.13 4.11
C ALA A 129 19.50 -4.03 5.07
N GLU A 130 18.99 -5.17 4.57
CA GLU A 130 18.31 -6.18 5.38
C GLU A 130 19.36 -7.12 6.00
N ASN A 131 19.35 -7.27 7.31
CA ASN A 131 20.33 -8.09 8.02
C ASN A 131 19.95 -9.59 7.96
N ARG A 132 19.83 -10.13 6.74
CA ARG A 132 19.45 -11.53 6.48
C ARG A 132 19.85 -12.00 5.08
N PRO A 133 19.93 -13.31 4.81
CA PRO A 133 20.06 -13.84 3.44
C PRO A 133 18.85 -13.48 2.57
N THR A 134 19.05 -13.49 1.25
CA THR A 134 17.97 -13.32 0.27
C THR A 134 16.84 -14.32 0.56
N PRO A 135 15.59 -13.87 0.65
CA PRO A 135 14.47 -14.74 0.98
C PRO A 135 14.18 -15.75 -0.14
N GLU A 136 13.84 -16.97 0.23
CA GLU A 136 13.20 -17.91 -0.68
C GLU A 136 11.72 -17.57 -0.79
N ILE A 137 11.22 -17.41 -2.02
CA ILE A 137 9.82 -17.11 -2.29
C ILE A 137 9.14 -18.42 -2.72
N PRO A 138 8.10 -18.89 -2.00
CA PRO A 138 7.32 -20.04 -2.43
C PRO A 138 6.78 -19.86 -3.85
N ALA A 139 6.77 -20.91 -4.65
CA ALA A 139 6.39 -20.85 -6.07
C ALA A 139 4.98 -20.27 -6.30
N ASP A 140 4.04 -20.55 -5.39
CA ASP A 140 2.67 -20.02 -5.40
C ASP A 140 2.58 -18.55 -4.95
N ARG A 141 3.67 -17.97 -4.43
CA ARG A 141 3.79 -16.60 -3.93
C ARG A 141 4.64 -15.68 -4.81
N VAL A 142 5.15 -16.18 -5.91
CA VAL A 142 5.93 -15.36 -6.85
C VAL A 142 5.00 -14.33 -7.52
N TYR A 143 5.40 -13.05 -7.46
CA TYR A 143 4.71 -11.99 -8.18
C TYR A 143 5.00 -12.09 -9.68
N MET A 144 3.98 -11.95 -10.48
CA MET A 144 4.05 -11.90 -11.93
C MET A 144 3.25 -10.70 -12.42
N ALA A 145 3.92 -9.76 -13.08
CA ALA A 145 3.27 -8.56 -13.61
C ALA A 145 2.07 -8.91 -14.51
N GLY A 146 0.97 -8.20 -14.31
CA GLY A 146 -0.27 -8.43 -15.04
C GLY A 146 -1.06 -9.68 -14.62
N LYS A 147 -0.56 -10.49 -13.66
CA LYS A 147 -1.29 -11.64 -13.14
C LYS A 147 -2.01 -11.28 -11.85
N PRO A 148 -3.36 -11.26 -11.83
CA PRO A 148 -4.13 -10.91 -10.63
C PRO A 148 -3.85 -11.86 -9.47
N PHE A 149 -3.88 -11.34 -8.25
CA PHE A 149 -3.87 -12.14 -7.02
C PHE A 149 -4.79 -11.47 -5.99
N GLY A 150 -5.24 -12.23 -5.02
CA GLY A 150 -5.98 -11.90 -3.79
C GLY A 150 -6.42 -10.46 -3.56
N MET A 151 -7.21 -9.89 -4.47
CA MET A 151 -7.89 -8.61 -4.18
C MET A 151 -8.85 -8.82 -3.01
N PRO A 152 -8.80 -7.99 -1.95
CA PRO A 152 -9.83 -8.00 -0.92
C PRO A 152 -11.20 -7.89 -1.62
N LYS A 153 -12.14 -8.78 -1.30
CA LYS A 153 -13.50 -8.64 -1.84
C LYS A 153 -14.04 -7.33 -1.32
N ALA A 154 -14.45 -6.43 -2.22
CA ALA A 154 -15.18 -5.24 -1.82
C ALA A 154 -16.34 -5.70 -0.92
N LYS A 155 -16.30 -5.37 0.37
CA LYS A 155 -17.45 -5.59 1.22
C LYS A 155 -18.55 -4.70 0.66
N ALA A 156 -19.65 -5.32 0.23
CA ALA A 156 -20.85 -4.59 -0.13
C ALA A 156 -21.19 -3.64 1.03
N ALA A 157 -21.38 -2.36 0.71
CA ALA A 157 -21.81 -1.34 1.64
C ALA A 157 -23.19 -1.65 2.20
#